data_f27841fc99bfb3915978a37db876fd03
#
_entry.id   f27841fc99bfb3915978a37db876fd03
#
_cell.length_a   1.000
_cell.length_b   1.000
_cell.length_c   1.000
_cell.angle_alpha   90.00
_cell.angle_beta   90.00
_cell.angle_gamma   90.00
#
_symmetry.space_group_name_H-M   'P 1'
#
loop_
_entity.id
_entity.type
_entity.pdbx_description
1 polymer ?
#
loop_
_entity_poly.entity_id
_entity_poly.type
_entity_poly.pdbx_seq_one_letter_code
_entity_poly.pdbx_strand_id
1 'polypeptide(L)'
;ARAQLAPVVFEGTSFGGALMTTTEVENFPGFRDGITGPELMDQMREQALRFGADLRMEDVESVSLQGRVKTVTTAEGETVRARSVILAMGAAARYLGVPGEQELLGRGVSSCATCDGFFFKDQDIAVIGGGDSAMEEATFLTRFARSVTLVHRREEFRASRIMLERAKANDKITILTNKAVEAVEGESTVTGVRLRDTGTGAVSTLAVTGVFVAIGHDPRSELVRDVLETDPDGYVLVQGRTTSTSIDGVFASGDLVDRTYRQAITAAGSGCSAAIDAERWLADHE
;
A
#
# COMPACT_ATOMS: atom_id res chain seq x y z
N ALA A 1 7.34 -2.41 23.09
CA ALA A 1 8.60 -2.19 23.82
C ALA A 1 8.40 -1.22 25.01
N ARG A 2 7.86 -0.01 24.82
CA ARG A 2 7.66 0.97 25.93
C ARG A 2 6.80 0.45 27.08
N ALA A 3 5.83 -0.42 26.81
CA ALA A 3 5.02 -1.10 27.83
C ALA A 3 5.75 -2.25 28.54
N GLN A 4 7.04 -2.45 28.28
CA GLN A 4 7.88 -3.50 28.87
C GLN A 4 7.38 -4.95 28.59
N LEU A 5 6.74 -5.15 27.45
CA LEU A 5 6.20 -6.46 27.03
C LEU A 5 7.19 -7.30 26.23
N ALA A 6 8.44 -6.84 26.07
CA ALA A 6 9.52 -7.52 25.35
C ALA A 6 9.08 -8.07 23.97
N PRO A 7 8.61 -7.21 23.05
CA PRO A 7 8.14 -7.66 21.75
C PRO A 7 9.29 -8.17 20.88
N VAL A 8 9.04 -9.28 20.17
CA VAL A 8 9.83 -9.70 19.01
C VAL A 8 9.12 -9.22 17.76
N VAL A 9 9.84 -8.56 16.86
CA VAL A 9 9.32 -8.02 15.60
C VAL A 9 10.04 -8.68 14.44
N PHE A 10 9.31 -9.41 13.63
CA PHE A 10 9.81 -9.95 12.37
C PHE A 10 9.63 -8.90 11.28
N GLU A 11 10.73 -8.30 10.84
CA GLU A 11 10.75 -7.26 9.80
C GLU A 11 10.71 -7.86 8.38
N GLY A 12 11.01 -9.15 8.26
CA GLY A 12 11.25 -9.81 6.98
C GLY A 12 12.53 -9.37 6.31
N THR A 13 12.84 -9.98 5.19
CA THR A 13 14.00 -9.63 4.34
C THR A 13 13.83 -8.29 3.62
N SER A 14 12.58 -7.80 3.53
CA SER A 14 12.21 -6.51 2.93
C SER A 14 11.69 -5.54 3.99
N PHE A 15 12.53 -5.21 5.00
CA PHE A 15 12.11 -4.32 6.08
C PHE A 15 11.64 -2.95 5.54
N GLY A 16 10.80 -2.25 6.31
CA GLY A 16 10.29 -0.93 5.97
C GLY A 16 9.17 -0.91 4.92
N GLY A 17 8.96 -2.02 4.19
CA GLY A 17 7.84 -2.22 3.28
C GLY A 17 7.77 -1.17 2.15
N ALA A 18 6.57 -0.70 1.84
CA ALA A 18 6.32 0.24 0.73
C ALA A 18 7.09 1.57 0.86
N LEU A 19 7.39 2.03 2.07
CA LEU A 19 8.13 3.27 2.28
C LEU A 19 9.59 3.19 1.82
N MET A 20 10.19 1.99 1.74
CA MET A 20 11.56 1.82 1.24
C MET A 20 11.70 2.12 -0.27
N THR A 21 10.60 2.10 -1.00
CA THR A 21 10.54 2.45 -2.43
C THR A 21 9.94 3.83 -2.69
N THR A 22 9.53 4.54 -1.63
CA THR A 22 8.99 5.90 -1.70
C THR A 22 10.13 6.93 -1.59
N THR A 23 10.14 7.94 -2.45
CA THR A 23 11.17 8.99 -2.43
C THR A 23 10.96 9.93 -1.25
N GLU A 24 10.01 10.84 -1.33
CA GLU A 24 9.72 11.83 -0.29
C GLU A 24 8.36 11.60 0.34
N VAL A 25 8.30 11.71 1.66
CA VAL A 25 7.10 11.65 2.49
C VAL A 25 6.87 13.03 3.09
N GLU A 26 5.97 13.80 2.48
CA GLU A 26 5.68 15.17 2.89
C GLU A 26 4.45 15.26 3.83
N ASN A 27 3.70 14.19 3.96
CA ASN A 27 2.44 14.16 4.69
C ASN A 27 2.52 13.40 6.03
N PHE A 28 3.73 13.16 6.55
CA PHE A 28 3.91 12.61 7.90
C PHE A 28 4.14 13.76 8.89
N PRO A 29 3.19 14.06 9.78
CA PRO A 29 3.30 15.17 10.73
C PRO A 29 4.53 15.05 11.64
N GLY A 30 5.25 16.15 11.79
CA GLY A 30 6.49 16.21 12.58
C GLY A 30 7.74 16.44 11.72
N PHE A 31 7.66 16.25 10.42
CA PHE A 31 8.73 16.54 9.46
C PHE A 31 8.31 17.73 8.58
N ARG A 32 8.69 18.94 9.01
CA ARG A 32 8.29 20.19 8.37
C ARG A 32 8.70 20.28 6.89
N ASP A 33 9.88 19.79 6.60
CA ASP A 33 10.51 19.88 5.29
C ASP A 33 10.46 18.54 4.53
N GLY A 34 9.57 17.60 4.96
CA GLY A 34 9.52 16.25 4.45
C GLY A 34 10.61 15.33 5.00
N ILE A 35 10.57 14.08 4.64
CA ILE A 35 11.59 13.05 4.96
C ILE A 35 11.52 11.98 3.88
N THR A 36 12.64 11.34 3.53
CA THR A 36 12.58 10.19 2.63
C THR A 36 11.94 8.97 3.29
N GLY A 37 11.26 8.15 2.51
CA GLY A 37 10.64 6.93 3.05
C GLY A 37 11.63 6.03 3.78
N PRO A 38 12.81 5.70 3.21
CA PRO A 38 13.85 4.92 3.88
C PRO A 38 14.31 5.54 5.20
N GLU A 39 14.56 6.86 5.23
CA GLU A 39 15.02 7.55 6.44
C GLU A 39 13.94 7.54 7.53
N LEU A 40 12.67 7.69 7.18
CA LEU A 40 11.56 7.57 8.11
C LEU A 40 11.52 6.18 8.75
N MET A 41 11.69 5.13 7.94
CA MET A 41 11.71 3.75 8.44
C MET A 41 12.92 3.45 9.32
N ASP A 42 14.09 3.96 8.98
CA ASP A 42 15.28 3.84 9.82
C ASP A 42 15.09 4.51 11.18
N GLN A 43 14.54 5.73 11.22
CA GLN A 43 14.25 6.44 12.47
C GLN A 43 13.22 5.68 13.33
N MET A 44 12.17 5.11 12.72
CA MET A 44 11.19 4.28 13.44
C MET A 44 11.82 3.02 14.00
N ARG A 45 12.69 2.37 13.21
CA ARG A 45 13.43 1.17 13.61
C ARG A 45 14.35 1.45 14.81
N GLU A 46 15.15 2.49 14.73
CA GLU A 46 16.03 2.88 15.82
C GLU A 46 15.26 3.29 17.08
N GLN A 47 14.10 3.93 16.91
CA GLN A 47 13.23 4.23 18.04
C GLN A 47 12.73 2.95 18.73
N ALA A 48 12.33 1.92 17.98
CA ALA A 48 11.90 0.65 18.54
C ALA A 48 13.04 -0.07 19.28
N LEU A 49 14.24 -0.13 18.69
CA LEU A 49 15.46 -0.69 19.30
C LEU A 49 15.82 0.02 20.59
N ARG A 50 15.75 1.36 20.62
CA ARG A 50 16.03 2.17 21.81
C ARG A 50 15.16 1.79 23.01
N PHE A 51 13.92 1.32 22.76
CA PHE A 51 13.00 0.87 23.79
C PHE A 51 13.08 -0.65 24.05
N GLY A 52 14.05 -1.36 23.45
CA GLY A 52 14.31 -2.77 23.69
C GLY A 52 13.41 -3.73 22.90
N ALA A 53 12.92 -3.34 21.72
CA ALA A 53 12.32 -4.30 20.79
C ALA A 53 13.41 -5.25 20.25
N ASP A 54 13.11 -6.55 20.17
CA ASP A 54 13.92 -7.54 19.46
C ASP A 54 13.49 -7.57 17.99
N LEU A 55 14.28 -6.92 17.12
CA LEU A 55 13.99 -6.82 15.69
C LEU A 55 14.77 -7.89 14.93
N ARG A 56 14.07 -8.69 14.12
CA ARG A 56 14.63 -9.82 13.37
C ARG A 56 14.35 -9.69 11.89
N MET A 57 15.40 -9.72 11.07
CA MET A 57 15.32 -9.66 9.60
C MET A 57 15.06 -11.05 9.01
N GLU A 58 14.04 -11.72 9.53
CA GLU A 58 13.63 -13.06 9.13
C GLU A 58 12.21 -13.02 8.57
N ASP A 59 11.97 -13.79 7.51
CA ASP A 59 10.61 -13.97 6.98
C ASP A 59 9.86 -15.01 7.80
N VAL A 60 8.59 -14.74 8.06
CA VAL A 60 7.68 -15.70 8.72
C VAL A 60 7.08 -16.62 7.65
N GLU A 61 7.28 -17.93 7.82
CA GLU A 61 6.75 -18.95 6.92
C GLU A 61 5.35 -19.42 7.34
N SER A 62 5.11 -19.56 8.66
CA SER A 62 3.83 -20.04 9.14
C SER A 62 3.47 -19.52 10.53
N VAL A 63 2.17 -19.54 10.83
CA VAL A 63 1.63 -19.14 12.12
C VAL A 63 0.59 -20.14 12.63
N SER A 64 0.55 -20.34 13.96
CA SER A 64 -0.54 -21.03 14.64
C SER A 64 -1.11 -20.08 15.70
N LEU A 65 -2.28 -19.53 15.42
CA LEU A 65 -2.87 -18.41 16.17
C LEU A 65 -3.94 -18.85 17.17
N GLN A 66 -4.38 -20.10 17.12
CA GLN A 66 -5.42 -20.63 18.01
C GLN A 66 -4.87 -20.92 19.43
N GLY A 67 -5.75 -20.84 20.41
CA GLY A 67 -5.42 -21.16 21.80
C GLY A 67 -4.69 -20.03 22.54
N ARG A 68 -4.31 -20.29 23.80
CA ARG A 68 -3.71 -19.28 24.69
C ARG A 68 -2.28 -18.88 24.28
N VAL A 69 -1.52 -19.81 23.71
CA VAL A 69 -0.16 -19.57 23.22
C VAL A 69 -0.16 -19.62 21.72
N LYS A 70 0.24 -18.51 21.09
CA LYS A 70 0.42 -18.38 19.65
C LYS A 70 1.84 -18.81 19.28
N THR A 71 2.03 -19.34 18.09
CA THR A 71 3.36 -19.66 17.57
C THR A 71 3.57 -19.02 16.21
N VAL A 72 4.79 -18.51 16.00
CA VAL A 72 5.26 -17.94 14.73
C VAL A 72 6.51 -18.72 14.35
N THR A 73 6.54 -19.29 13.15
CA THR A 73 7.68 -20.05 12.65
C THR A 73 8.31 -19.31 11.48
N THR A 74 9.61 -19.08 11.55
CA THR A 74 10.37 -18.41 10.48
C THR A 74 10.73 -19.38 9.36
N ALA A 75 11.12 -18.84 8.20
CA ALA A 75 11.60 -19.62 7.06
C ALA A 75 12.85 -20.46 7.36
N GLU A 76 13.63 -20.07 8.40
CA GLU A 76 14.79 -20.80 8.89
C GLU A 76 14.40 -21.92 9.88
N GLY A 77 13.12 -22.05 10.23
CA GLY A 77 12.59 -23.10 11.10
C GLY A 77 12.60 -22.74 12.59
N GLU A 78 13.00 -21.53 12.98
CA GLU A 78 12.87 -21.07 14.35
C GLU A 78 11.39 -20.88 14.70
N THR A 79 10.99 -21.32 15.91
CA THR A 79 9.62 -21.14 16.40
C THR A 79 9.61 -20.27 17.64
N VAL A 80 8.95 -19.11 17.54
CA VAL A 80 8.74 -18.20 18.67
C VAL A 80 7.32 -18.35 19.19
N ARG A 81 7.20 -18.39 20.53
CA ARG A 81 5.93 -18.50 21.24
C ARG A 81 5.56 -17.18 21.88
N ALA A 82 4.34 -16.73 21.67
CA ALA A 82 3.82 -15.49 22.22
C ALA A 82 2.41 -15.67 22.81
N ARG A 83 2.03 -14.82 23.75
CA ARG A 83 0.66 -14.76 24.28
C ARG A 83 -0.25 -13.97 23.35
N SER A 84 0.26 -12.91 22.73
CA SER A 84 -0.45 -12.10 21.73
C SER A 84 0.39 -11.91 20.48
N VAL A 85 -0.29 -11.65 19.35
CA VAL A 85 0.34 -11.37 18.05
C VAL A 85 -0.31 -10.14 17.43
N ILE A 86 0.50 -9.22 16.92
CA ILE A 86 0.06 -8.09 16.10
C ILE A 86 0.50 -8.33 14.66
N LEU A 87 -0.46 -8.36 13.75
CA LEU A 87 -0.25 -8.53 12.33
C LEU A 87 -0.18 -7.15 11.67
N ALA A 88 0.97 -6.81 11.10
CA ALA A 88 1.24 -5.52 10.46
C ALA A 88 1.95 -5.69 9.10
N MET A 89 1.55 -6.70 8.32
CA MET A 89 2.23 -7.14 7.09
C MET A 89 1.99 -6.22 5.90
N GLY A 90 1.08 -5.23 6.03
CA GLY A 90 0.82 -4.23 5.02
C GLY A 90 0.05 -4.76 3.79
N ALA A 91 0.09 -3.98 2.71
CA ALA A 91 -0.46 -4.32 1.42
C ALA A 91 0.54 -3.95 0.31
N ALA A 92 0.51 -4.67 -0.79
CA ALA A 92 1.32 -4.38 -1.97
C ALA A 92 0.46 -3.72 -3.04
N ALA A 93 0.96 -2.65 -3.67
CA ALA A 93 0.34 -2.12 -4.86
C ALA A 93 0.40 -3.15 -6.00
N ARG A 94 -0.68 -3.24 -6.76
CA ARG A 94 -0.68 -4.04 -8.00
C ARG A 94 0.02 -3.25 -9.10
N TYR A 95 0.88 -3.92 -9.81
CA TYR A 95 1.56 -3.41 -10.98
C TYR A 95 1.08 -4.10 -12.25
N LEU A 96 1.35 -3.48 -13.42
CA LEU A 96 0.95 -4.01 -14.71
C LEU A 96 1.86 -5.17 -15.14
N GLY A 97 3.10 -5.20 -14.64
CA GLY A 97 4.12 -6.18 -15.02
C GLY A 97 4.66 -5.94 -16.42
N VAL A 98 4.70 -4.70 -16.87
CA VAL A 98 5.18 -4.33 -18.20
C VAL A 98 6.61 -3.76 -18.14
N PRO A 99 7.39 -3.84 -19.24
CA PRO A 99 8.72 -3.24 -19.32
C PRO A 99 8.70 -1.76 -18.98
N GLY A 100 9.71 -1.28 -18.26
CA GLY A 100 9.88 0.10 -17.83
C GLY A 100 9.10 0.49 -16.56
N GLU A 101 8.11 -0.30 -16.14
CA GLU A 101 7.29 0.04 -14.98
C GLU A 101 8.11 0.02 -13.69
N GLN A 102 8.82 -1.07 -13.42
CA GLN A 102 9.62 -1.22 -12.19
C GLN A 102 10.88 -0.35 -12.21
N GLU A 103 11.52 -0.23 -13.36
CA GLU A 103 12.72 0.57 -13.56
C GLU A 103 12.48 2.06 -13.32
N LEU A 104 11.25 2.53 -13.55
CA LEU A 104 10.87 3.93 -13.43
C LEU A 104 10.01 4.24 -12.20
N LEU A 105 9.87 3.29 -11.25
CA LEU A 105 9.24 3.55 -9.96
C LEU A 105 9.97 4.68 -9.22
N GLY A 106 9.19 5.67 -8.71
CA GLY A 106 9.72 6.88 -8.09
C GLY A 106 10.41 7.85 -9.07
N ARG A 107 10.46 7.50 -10.37
CA ARG A 107 11.03 8.35 -11.44
C ARG A 107 10.00 8.64 -12.54
N GLY A 108 8.76 8.82 -12.12
CA GLY A 108 7.62 9.09 -12.99
C GLY A 108 6.54 8.02 -12.92
N VAL A 109 6.82 6.80 -12.44
CA VAL A 109 5.81 5.79 -12.12
C VAL A 109 5.48 5.85 -10.63
N SER A 110 4.19 5.89 -10.31
CA SER A 110 3.67 5.89 -8.93
C SER A 110 2.43 5.01 -8.82
N SER A 111 2.12 4.55 -7.62
CA SER A 111 0.88 3.86 -7.25
C SER A 111 0.07 4.63 -6.20
N CYS A 112 0.43 5.89 -5.89
CA CYS A 112 -0.19 6.70 -4.86
C CYS A 112 -0.35 8.16 -5.32
N ALA A 113 -1.54 8.53 -5.77
CA ALA A 113 -1.82 9.90 -6.22
C ALA A 113 -1.69 10.93 -5.08
N THR A 114 -2.11 10.58 -3.86
CA THR A 114 -2.04 11.47 -2.69
C THR A 114 -0.62 11.68 -2.18
N CYS A 115 0.28 10.73 -2.45
CA CYS A 115 1.69 10.83 -2.07
C CYS A 115 2.45 11.71 -3.06
N ASP A 116 2.32 11.42 -4.36
CA ASP A 116 3.22 11.90 -5.39
C ASP A 116 2.61 12.97 -6.32
N GLY A 117 1.30 13.19 -6.24
CA GLY A 117 0.59 14.07 -7.18
C GLY A 117 1.16 15.50 -7.26
N PHE A 118 1.67 16.04 -6.15
CA PHE A 118 2.26 17.36 -6.09
C PHE A 118 3.50 17.53 -6.99
N PHE A 119 4.31 16.47 -7.14
CA PHE A 119 5.53 16.50 -7.96
C PHE A 119 5.25 16.60 -9.48
N PHE A 120 3.98 16.37 -9.89
CA PHE A 120 3.57 16.42 -11.28
C PHE A 120 2.81 17.72 -11.65
N LYS A 121 3.12 18.80 -10.91
CA LYS A 121 2.51 20.11 -11.17
C LYS A 121 2.79 20.58 -12.61
N ASP A 122 1.71 21.02 -13.29
CA ASP A 122 1.71 21.53 -14.66
C ASP A 122 2.24 20.54 -15.72
N GLN A 123 2.21 19.23 -15.41
CA GLN A 123 2.65 18.14 -16.29
C GLN A 123 1.45 17.38 -16.90
N ASP A 124 1.69 16.68 -18.00
CA ASP A 124 0.74 15.74 -18.59
C ASP A 124 1.03 14.35 -18.04
N ILE A 125 0.02 13.71 -17.45
CA ILE A 125 0.16 12.43 -16.78
C ILE A 125 -0.90 11.42 -17.22
N ALA A 126 -0.63 10.15 -17.01
CA ALA A 126 -1.58 9.07 -17.23
C ALA A 126 -1.98 8.43 -15.90
N VAL A 127 -3.26 8.04 -15.77
CA VAL A 127 -3.77 7.16 -14.71
C VAL A 127 -4.24 5.87 -15.36
N ILE A 128 -3.72 4.75 -14.91
CA ILE A 128 -4.03 3.44 -15.49
C ILE A 128 -4.97 2.70 -14.54
N GLY A 129 -6.20 2.47 -14.98
CA GLY A 129 -7.18 1.77 -14.16
C GLY A 129 -8.62 1.89 -14.68
N GLY A 130 -9.59 1.36 -13.94
CA GLY A 130 -10.98 1.39 -14.36
C GLY A 130 -11.98 1.10 -13.23
N GLY A 131 -11.52 1.14 -11.97
CA GLY A 131 -12.34 1.09 -10.76
C GLY A 131 -12.50 2.47 -10.13
N ASP A 132 -13.20 2.53 -8.99
CA ASP A 132 -13.44 3.77 -8.24
C ASP A 132 -12.12 4.47 -7.86
N SER A 133 -11.11 3.73 -7.40
CA SER A 133 -9.78 4.28 -7.08
C SER A 133 -9.16 5.03 -8.27
N ALA A 134 -9.25 4.48 -9.48
CA ALA A 134 -8.70 5.16 -10.67
C ALA A 134 -9.44 6.46 -11.00
N MET A 135 -10.76 6.51 -10.79
CA MET A 135 -11.56 7.73 -10.98
C MET A 135 -11.23 8.79 -9.92
N GLU A 136 -11.07 8.34 -8.68
CA GLU A 136 -10.71 9.20 -7.55
C GLU A 136 -9.32 9.79 -7.73
N GLU A 137 -8.33 8.95 -8.02
CA GLU A 137 -6.96 9.38 -8.25
C GLU A 137 -6.85 10.31 -9.46
N ALA A 138 -7.49 9.97 -10.59
CA ALA A 138 -7.50 10.85 -11.76
C ALA A 138 -8.10 12.22 -11.43
N THR A 139 -9.21 12.24 -10.70
CA THR A 139 -9.87 13.50 -10.28
C THR A 139 -8.99 14.28 -9.31
N PHE A 140 -8.35 13.61 -8.34
CA PHE A 140 -7.44 14.24 -7.39
C PHE A 140 -6.25 14.90 -8.09
N LEU A 141 -5.63 14.19 -9.03
CA LEU A 141 -4.45 14.63 -9.76
C LEU A 141 -4.69 15.86 -10.64
N THR A 142 -5.94 16.13 -11.06
CA THR A 142 -6.26 17.37 -11.81
C THR A 142 -6.00 18.64 -11.03
N ARG A 143 -5.85 18.57 -9.71
CA ARG A 143 -5.47 19.71 -8.85
C ARG A 143 -4.06 20.21 -9.15
N PHE A 144 -3.19 19.34 -9.61
CA PHE A 144 -1.78 19.61 -9.86
C PHE A 144 -1.45 19.55 -11.35
N ALA A 145 -1.81 18.47 -12.01
CA ALA A 145 -1.46 18.21 -13.39
C ALA A 145 -2.09 19.23 -14.36
N ARG A 146 -1.41 19.44 -15.48
CA ARG A 146 -1.95 20.18 -16.64
C ARG A 146 -3.08 19.40 -17.29
N SER A 147 -2.86 18.11 -17.54
CA SER A 147 -3.87 17.18 -18.04
C SER A 147 -3.66 15.79 -17.45
N VAL A 148 -4.74 15.02 -17.34
CA VAL A 148 -4.77 13.64 -16.89
C VAL A 148 -5.40 12.78 -17.98
N THR A 149 -4.69 11.78 -18.48
CA THR A 149 -5.24 10.78 -19.38
C THR A 149 -5.56 9.50 -18.60
N LEU A 150 -6.84 9.20 -18.42
CA LEU A 150 -7.30 7.95 -17.82
C LEU A 150 -7.31 6.84 -18.87
N VAL A 151 -6.47 5.84 -18.69
CA VAL A 151 -6.29 4.71 -19.63
C VAL A 151 -6.94 3.46 -19.08
N HIS A 152 -7.89 2.89 -19.80
CA HIS A 152 -8.57 1.65 -19.43
C HIS A 152 -8.54 0.62 -20.58
N ARG A 153 -8.23 -0.66 -20.19
CA ARG A 153 -8.07 -1.75 -21.17
C ARG A 153 -9.38 -2.29 -21.76
N ARG A 154 -10.52 -1.91 -21.19
CA ARG A 154 -11.86 -2.33 -21.65
C ARG A 154 -12.69 -1.12 -22.04
N GLU A 155 -13.84 -1.33 -22.67
CA GLU A 155 -14.81 -0.29 -22.94
C GLU A 155 -15.58 0.08 -21.67
N GLU A 156 -16.01 -0.90 -20.89
CA GLU A 156 -16.79 -0.71 -19.68
C GLU A 156 -15.91 -0.60 -18.44
N PHE A 157 -16.25 0.37 -17.59
CA PHE A 157 -15.59 0.62 -16.30
C PHE A 157 -16.27 -0.19 -15.19
N ARG A 158 -15.47 -0.62 -14.21
CA ARG A 158 -15.98 -1.20 -12.96
C ARG A 158 -16.31 -0.14 -11.90
N ALA A 159 -15.92 1.09 -12.15
CA ALA A 159 -16.21 2.22 -11.27
C ALA A 159 -17.72 2.45 -11.12
N SER A 160 -18.11 2.96 -9.96
CA SER A 160 -19.47 3.42 -9.73
C SER A 160 -19.84 4.53 -10.71
N ARG A 161 -21.12 4.57 -11.09
CA ARG A 161 -21.61 5.56 -12.07
C ARG A 161 -21.29 6.99 -11.63
N ILE A 162 -21.43 7.31 -10.36
CA ILE A 162 -21.19 8.65 -9.84
C ILE A 162 -19.73 9.07 -9.97
N MET A 163 -18.79 8.16 -9.74
CA MET A 163 -17.35 8.44 -9.89
C MET A 163 -16.95 8.60 -11.36
N LEU A 164 -17.49 7.75 -12.22
CA LEU A 164 -17.26 7.84 -13.65
C LEU A 164 -17.79 9.15 -14.25
N GLU A 165 -19.02 9.56 -13.90
CA GLU A 165 -19.61 10.83 -14.37
C GLU A 165 -18.81 12.04 -13.85
N ARG A 166 -18.29 11.99 -12.63
CA ARG A 166 -17.41 13.03 -12.08
C ARG A 166 -16.10 13.14 -12.87
N ALA A 167 -15.48 12.01 -13.20
CA ALA A 167 -14.27 12.00 -14.02
C ALA A 167 -14.54 12.54 -15.43
N LYS A 168 -15.64 12.13 -16.07
CA LYS A 168 -16.06 12.62 -17.39
C LYS A 168 -16.37 14.11 -17.45
N ALA A 169 -16.90 14.66 -16.35
CA ALA A 169 -17.27 16.08 -16.27
C ALA A 169 -16.05 17.00 -16.02
N ASN A 170 -14.85 16.44 -15.80
CA ASN A 170 -13.66 17.22 -15.54
C ASN A 170 -12.90 17.52 -16.83
N ASP A 171 -12.79 18.79 -17.18
CA ASP A 171 -12.18 19.28 -18.46
C ASP A 171 -10.68 18.92 -18.59
N LYS A 172 -10.01 18.59 -17.47
CA LYS A 172 -8.60 18.15 -17.48
C LYS A 172 -8.44 16.64 -17.69
N ILE A 173 -9.54 15.86 -17.65
CA ILE A 173 -9.47 14.40 -17.81
C ILE A 173 -9.87 13.99 -19.23
N THR A 174 -8.96 13.31 -19.90
CA THR A 174 -9.24 12.60 -21.14
C THR A 174 -9.33 11.10 -20.87
N ILE A 175 -10.39 10.45 -21.34
CA ILE A 175 -10.60 9.01 -21.13
C ILE A 175 -10.27 8.25 -22.42
N LEU A 176 -9.36 7.28 -22.29
CA LEU A 176 -9.00 6.33 -23.35
C LEU A 176 -9.42 4.92 -22.95
N THR A 177 -10.46 4.41 -23.57
CA THR A 177 -10.90 3.02 -23.43
C THR A 177 -10.28 2.10 -24.46
N ASN A 178 -10.37 0.79 -24.24
CA ASN A 178 -9.83 -0.24 -25.12
C ASN A 178 -8.31 -0.09 -25.36
N LYS A 179 -7.57 0.43 -24.38
CA LYS A 179 -6.12 0.63 -24.44
C LYS A 179 -5.42 -0.14 -23.33
N ALA A 180 -4.65 -1.15 -23.72
CA ALA A 180 -3.77 -1.87 -22.81
C ALA A 180 -2.37 -1.24 -22.84
N VAL A 181 -1.77 -1.05 -21.68
CA VAL A 181 -0.37 -0.62 -21.56
C VAL A 181 0.54 -1.78 -21.92
N GLU A 182 1.51 -1.57 -22.82
CA GLU A 182 2.53 -2.55 -23.19
C GLU A 182 3.90 -2.24 -22.61
N ALA A 183 4.21 -0.99 -22.37
CA ALA A 183 5.44 -0.55 -21.74
C ALA A 183 5.30 0.87 -21.21
N VAL A 184 6.08 1.20 -20.19
CA VAL A 184 6.38 2.57 -19.79
C VAL A 184 7.71 2.95 -20.41
N GLU A 185 7.75 4.09 -21.10
CA GLU A 185 8.91 4.52 -21.87
C GLU A 185 9.68 5.63 -21.14
N GLY A 186 11.00 5.53 -21.17
CA GLY A 186 11.93 6.48 -20.55
C GLY A 186 13.24 5.80 -20.16
N GLU A 187 14.31 6.58 -20.02
CA GLU A 187 15.62 6.10 -19.54
C GLU A 187 15.83 6.44 -18.08
N SER A 188 15.82 7.72 -17.73
CA SER A 188 15.98 8.21 -16.35
C SER A 188 14.67 8.59 -15.68
N THR A 189 13.70 9.03 -16.46
CA THR A 189 12.34 9.42 -16.05
C THR A 189 11.35 9.00 -17.13
N VAL A 190 10.07 8.94 -16.76
CA VAL A 190 8.99 8.64 -17.73
C VAL A 190 8.93 9.70 -18.82
N THR A 191 8.85 9.26 -20.07
CA THR A 191 8.65 10.11 -21.25
C THR A 191 7.38 9.75 -22.04
N GLY A 192 6.81 8.58 -21.77
CA GLY A 192 5.59 8.13 -22.43
C GLY A 192 5.12 6.75 -21.99
N VAL A 193 3.99 6.35 -22.55
CA VAL A 193 3.39 5.04 -22.37
C VAL A 193 3.05 4.45 -23.73
N ARG A 194 3.53 3.26 -24.03
CA ARG A 194 3.14 2.51 -25.21
C ARG A 194 1.84 1.77 -24.96
N LEU A 195 0.86 2.09 -25.79
CA LEU A 195 -0.50 1.58 -25.70
C LEU A 195 -0.83 0.70 -26.89
N ARG A 196 -1.50 -0.43 -26.65
CA ARG A 196 -2.10 -1.25 -27.70
C ARG A 196 -3.62 -1.17 -27.63
N ASP A 197 -4.25 -0.90 -28.73
CA ASP A 197 -5.71 -0.98 -28.86
C ASP A 197 -6.14 -2.45 -28.79
N THR A 198 -7.04 -2.76 -27.85
CA THR A 198 -7.44 -4.16 -27.58
C THR A 198 -8.38 -4.74 -28.64
N GLY A 199 -9.02 -3.88 -29.45
CA GLY A 199 -9.92 -4.30 -30.55
C GLY A 199 -9.20 -4.45 -31.89
N THR A 200 -8.31 -3.49 -32.22
CA THR A 200 -7.65 -3.44 -33.52
C THR A 200 -6.21 -3.96 -33.51
N GLY A 201 -5.59 -4.04 -32.33
CA GLY A 201 -4.17 -4.37 -32.18
C GLY A 201 -3.21 -3.22 -32.51
N ALA A 202 -3.72 -2.06 -32.90
CA ALA A 202 -2.88 -0.92 -33.26
C ALA A 202 -2.09 -0.39 -32.05
N VAL A 203 -0.82 -0.11 -32.25
CA VAL A 203 0.09 0.42 -31.23
C VAL A 203 0.24 1.92 -31.39
N SER A 204 0.26 2.65 -30.30
CA SER A 204 0.48 4.09 -30.23
C SER A 204 1.25 4.46 -28.97
N THR A 205 1.92 5.61 -28.98
CA THR A 205 2.58 6.15 -27.79
C THR A 205 1.80 7.38 -27.29
N LEU A 206 1.53 7.40 -25.99
CA LEU A 206 1.00 8.55 -25.27
C LEU A 206 2.16 9.25 -24.57
N ALA A 207 2.48 10.48 -25.00
CA ALA A 207 3.53 11.29 -24.38
C ALA A 207 3.04 11.83 -23.03
N VAL A 208 3.65 11.36 -21.94
CA VAL A 208 3.38 11.78 -20.55
C VAL A 208 4.66 11.72 -19.74
N THR A 209 4.74 12.51 -18.67
CA THR A 209 5.89 12.53 -17.77
C THR A 209 5.63 11.82 -16.44
N GLY A 210 4.39 11.37 -16.24
CA GLY A 210 4.00 10.59 -15.06
C GLY A 210 2.94 9.54 -15.37
N VAL A 211 3.04 8.40 -14.69
CA VAL A 211 2.13 7.27 -14.81
C VAL A 211 1.71 6.82 -13.42
N PHE A 212 0.42 6.93 -13.12
CA PHE A 212 -0.18 6.47 -11.87
C PHE A 212 -0.90 5.15 -12.10
N VAL A 213 -0.44 4.09 -11.45
CA VAL A 213 -0.98 2.73 -11.61
C VAL A 213 -2.04 2.49 -10.54
N ALA A 214 -3.31 2.71 -10.91
CA ALA A 214 -4.49 2.65 -10.03
C ALA A 214 -5.34 1.39 -10.29
N ILE A 215 -4.71 0.20 -10.23
CA ILE A 215 -5.36 -1.10 -10.49
C ILE A 215 -5.64 -1.91 -9.22
N GLY A 216 -5.44 -1.30 -8.05
CA GLY A 216 -5.71 -1.86 -6.73
C GLY A 216 -4.46 -2.28 -5.97
N HIS A 217 -4.71 -2.85 -4.80
CA HIS A 217 -3.69 -3.35 -3.89
C HIS A 217 -4.06 -4.77 -3.46
N ASP A 218 -3.06 -5.54 -3.06
CA ASP A 218 -3.21 -6.86 -2.45
C ASP A 218 -2.73 -6.78 -0.99
N PRO A 219 -3.62 -6.96 0.00
CA PRO A 219 -3.20 -7.09 1.39
C PRO A 219 -2.35 -8.35 1.54
N ARG A 220 -1.25 -8.24 2.28
CA ARG A 220 -0.34 -9.38 2.51
C ARG A 220 -0.90 -10.30 3.59
N SER A 221 -2.05 -10.89 3.32
CA SER A 221 -2.78 -11.75 4.25
C SER A 221 -2.58 -13.25 4.02
N GLU A 222 -1.66 -13.65 3.15
CA GLU A 222 -1.45 -15.04 2.74
C GLU A 222 -1.25 -16.00 3.92
N LEU A 223 -0.50 -15.57 4.94
CA LEU A 223 -0.22 -16.36 6.14
C LEU A 223 -1.46 -16.60 7.02
N VAL A 224 -2.49 -15.78 6.90
CA VAL A 224 -3.60 -15.73 7.87
C VAL A 224 -4.98 -15.82 7.24
N ARG A 225 -5.11 -15.77 5.91
CA ARG A 225 -6.41 -15.74 5.21
C ARG A 225 -7.29 -16.96 5.44
N ASP A 226 -6.67 -18.10 5.76
CA ASP A 226 -7.41 -19.36 6.01
C ASP A 226 -7.81 -19.52 7.49
N VAL A 227 -7.35 -18.64 8.37
CA VAL A 227 -7.58 -18.73 9.82
C VAL A 227 -8.24 -17.49 10.42
N LEU A 228 -8.15 -16.34 9.76
CA LEU A 228 -8.80 -15.10 10.15
C LEU A 228 -9.91 -14.73 9.19
N GLU A 229 -10.88 -13.98 9.68
CA GLU A 229 -11.91 -13.38 8.82
C GLU A 229 -11.29 -12.28 7.95
N THR A 230 -11.55 -12.34 6.64
CA THR A 230 -11.14 -11.35 5.66
C THR A 230 -12.33 -10.86 4.84
N ASP A 231 -12.20 -9.67 4.26
CA ASP A 231 -13.14 -9.22 3.24
C ASP A 231 -12.90 -9.94 1.89
N PRO A 232 -13.77 -9.74 0.88
CA PRO A 232 -13.61 -10.38 -0.45
C PRO A 232 -12.31 -9.99 -1.18
N ASP A 233 -11.68 -8.86 -0.82
CA ASP A 233 -10.41 -8.40 -1.39
C ASP A 233 -9.19 -8.92 -0.60
N GLY A 234 -9.43 -9.64 0.51
CA GLY A 234 -8.40 -10.27 1.34
C GLY A 234 -7.89 -9.42 2.52
N TYR A 235 -8.47 -8.24 2.76
CA TYR A 235 -8.13 -7.43 3.93
C TYR A 235 -8.64 -8.10 5.21
N VAL A 236 -7.78 -8.15 6.25
CA VAL A 236 -8.16 -8.72 7.54
C VAL A 236 -9.22 -7.84 8.20
N LEU A 237 -10.29 -8.46 8.67
CA LEU A 237 -11.37 -7.77 9.37
C LEU A 237 -11.01 -7.59 10.85
N VAL A 238 -11.29 -6.38 11.37
CA VAL A 238 -11.15 -6.03 12.78
C VAL A 238 -12.49 -5.63 13.38
N GLN A 239 -12.63 -5.80 14.69
CA GLN A 239 -13.90 -5.61 15.39
C GLN A 239 -14.16 -4.14 15.73
N GLY A 240 -15.14 -3.54 15.12
CA GLY A 240 -15.59 -2.19 15.41
C GLY A 240 -14.50 -1.14 15.22
N ARG A 241 -14.10 -0.47 16.31
CA ARG A 241 -13.04 0.54 16.33
C ARG A 241 -11.74 0.06 16.96
N THR A 242 -11.67 -1.22 17.32
CA THR A 242 -10.46 -1.84 17.88
C THR A 242 -9.62 -2.45 16.78
N THR A 243 -8.47 -3.00 17.14
CA THR A 243 -7.59 -3.74 16.23
C THR A 243 -7.71 -5.27 16.45
N SER A 244 -8.66 -5.71 17.27
CA SER A 244 -8.94 -7.12 17.55
C SER A 244 -9.47 -7.84 16.31
N THR A 245 -8.91 -8.99 16.00
CA THR A 245 -9.37 -9.86 14.91
C THR A 245 -10.45 -10.86 15.37
N SER A 246 -10.80 -11.81 14.52
CA SER A 246 -11.71 -12.92 14.87
C SER A 246 -11.09 -13.94 15.86
N ILE A 247 -9.77 -13.86 16.13
CA ILE A 247 -9.07 -14.73 17.08
C ILE A 247 -8.61 -13.92 18.29
N ASP A 248 -8.97 -14.38 19.46
CA ASP A 248 -8.63 -13.76 20.73
C ASP A 248 -7.11 -13.65 20.95
N GLY A 249 -6.63 -12.47 21.37
CA GLY A 249 -5.21 -12.16 21.52
C GLY A 249 -4.44 -11.97 20.20
N VAL A 250 -5.17 -11.87 19.07
CA VAL A 250 -4.59 -11.55 17.76
C VAL A 250 -5.16 -10.22 17.26
N PHE A 251 -4.28 -9.29 16.93
CA PHE A 251 -4.57 -7.94 16.50
C PHE A 251 -4.03 -7.70 15.10
N ALA A 252 -4.65 -6.79 14.34
CA ALA A 252 -4.19 -6.44 13.01
C ALA A 252 -4.23 -4.92 12.79
N SER A 253 -3.27 -4.38 12.04
CA SER A 253 -3.11 -2.95 11.82
C SER A 253 -2.43 -2.61 10.49
N GLY A 254 -2.39 -1.32 10.16
CA GLY A 254 -1.77 -0.82 8.94
C GLY A 254 -2.57 -1.18 7.69
N ASP A 255 -1.90 -1.18 6.56
CA ASP A 255 -2.52 -1.42 5.26
C ASP A 255 -3.06 -2.85 5.10
N LEU A 256 -2.73 -3.78 6.01
CA LEU A 256 -3.34 -5.11 6.07
C LEU A 256 -4.85 -5.05 6.33
N VAL A 257 -5.32 -4.00 7.02
CA VAL A 257 -6.74 -3.78 7.38
C VAL A 257 -7.32 -2.52 6.72
N ASP A 258 -6.47 -1.60 6.27
CA ASP A 258 -6.87 -0.32 5.71
C ASP A 258 -6.91 -0.36 4.18
N ARG A 259 -8.09 -0.66 3.63
CA ARG A 259 -8.32 -0.59 2.18
C ARG A 259 -8.57 0.83 1.65
N THR A 260 -8.67 1.83 2.53
CA THR A 260 -9.15 3.17 2.19
C THR A 260 -8.03 4.20 2.10
N TYR A 261 -7.24 4.35 3.14
CA TYR A 261 -6.27 5.44 3.25
C TYR A 261 -4.88 5.05 2.79
N ARG A 262 -4.35 3.93 3.29
CA ARG A 262 -3.00 3.43 2.97
C ARG A 262 -1.93 4.52 3.04
N GLN A 263 -1.86 5.18 4.21
CA GLN A 263 -0.90 6.24 4.50
C GLN A 263 0.02 5.83 5.64
N ALA A 264 1.28 6.28 5.60
CA ALA A 264 2.26 6.02 6.67
C ALA A 264 1.74 6.42 8.05
N ILE A 265 1.07 7.59 8.14
CA ILE A 265 0.54 8.08 9.41
C ILE A 265 -0.66 7.28 9.91
N THR A 266 -1.55 6.79 9.02
CA THR A 266 -2.67 5.94 9.43
C THR A 266 -2.19 4.56 9.85
N ALA A 267 -1.18 4.01 9.18
CA ALA A 267 -0.53 2.76 9.57
C ALA A 267 0.14 2.89 10.94
N ALA A 268 0.91 3.96 11.18
CA ALA A 268 1.53 4.23 12.47
C ALA A 268 0.47 4.41 13.57
N GLY A 269 -0.62 5.13 13.29
CA GLY A 269 -1.73 5.34 14.23
C GLY A 269 -2.44 4.04 14.60
N SER A 270 -2.79 3.20 13.64
CA SER A 270 -3.41 1.90 13.89
C SER A 270 -2.45 0.91 14.56
N GLY A 271 -1.15 0.97 14.25
CA GLY A 271 -0.10 0.22 14.95
C GLY A 271 -0.01 0.59 16.44
N CYS A 272 -0.11 1.89 16.75
CA CYS A 272 -0.20 2.36 18.14
C CYS A 272 -1.46 1.81 18.83
N SER A 273 -2.61 1.83 18.15
CA SER A 273 -3.85 1.26 18.67
C SER A 273 -3.71 -0.24 18.96
N ALA A 274 -3.09 -0.99 18.04
CA ALA A 274 -2.86 -2.43 18.21
C ALA A 274 -1.96 -2.74 19.41
N ALA A 275 -0.93 -1.93 19.64
CA ALA A 275 -0.06 -2.08 20.81
C ALA A 275 -0.82 -1.85 22.12
N ILE A 276 -1.71 -0.85 22.18
CA ILE A 276 -2.54 -0.56 23.35
C ILE A 276 -3.58 -1.67 23.58
N ASP A 277 -4.23 -2.13 22.52
CA ASP A 277 -5.21 -3.22 22.62
C ASP A 277 -4.55 -4.52 23.11
N ALA A 278 -3.36 -4.85 22.59
CA ALA A 278 -2.59 -6.01 23.02
C ALA A 278 -2.13 -5.89 24.48
N GLU A 279 -1.68 -4.71 24.93
CA GLU A 279 -1.30 -4.45 26.32
C GLU A 279 -2.47 -4.71 27.28
N ARG A 280 -3.63 -4.13 26.98
CA ARG A 280 -4.84 -4.29 27.79
C ARG A 280 -5.29 -5.74 27.82
N TRP A 281 -5.33 -6.39 26.67
CA TRP A 281 -5.71 -7.79 26.57
C TRP A 281 -4.78 -8.68 27.41
N LEU A 282 -3.47 -8.45 27.36
CA LEU A 282 -2.48 -9.20 28.15
C LEU A 282 -2.68 -9.00 29.65
N ALA A 283 -3.01 -7.79 30.10
CA ALA A 283 -3.29 -7.49 31.49
C ALA A 283 -4.56 -8.21 32.03
N ASP A 284 -5.59 -8.31 31.18
CA ASP A 284 -6.85 -8.98 31.53
C ASP A 284 -6.74 -10.52 31.52
N HIS A 285 -5.67 -11.08 30.95
CA HIS A 285 -5.47 -12.52 30.74
C HIS A 285 -4.19 -13.05 31.41
N GLU A 286 -3.71 -12.41 32.47
CA GLU A 286 -2.55 -12.86 33.26
C GLU A 286 -2.69 -14.24 33.89
#